data_a5963d4f05745dbf84943bf53b16ee58
#
_entry.id   a5963d4f05745dbf84943bf53b16ee58
#
_cell.length_a   1.000
_cell.length_b   1.000
_cell.length_c   1.000
_cell.angle_alpha   90.00
_cell.angle_beta   90.00
_cell.angle_gamma   90.00
#
_symmetry.space_group_name_H-M   'P 1'
#
loop_
_entity.id
_entity.type
_entity.pdbx_description
1 polymer ?
#
loop_
_entity_poly.entity_id
_entity_poly.type
_entity_poly.pdbx_seq_one_letter_code
_entity_poly.pdbx_strand_id
1 'polypeptide(L)'
;MLVCTIITLGVKIILKNKLATYEAAAMTAARPQETEEQLIIASEIEETGENAVDLLKKYNDHFEEMDMLYDQTSGMEQDEAHVDAYKKIAGLWDRELKSLGDDISRGMMENEKKMYFDSENTFLVSRNHECMKAVGHDKVSVIEKIDYLDRYIKLTREHCMDLVKDYSSYLAS
;
A
#
# COMPACT_ATOMS: atom_id res chain seq x y z
N MET A 1 22.83 37.45 0.45
CA MET A 1 22.85 35.99 0.69
C MET A 1 21.86 35.51 1.75
N LEU A 2 21.33 36.33 2.66
CA LEU A 2 20.37 35.87 3.70
C LEU A 2 18.96 35.55 3.20
N VAL A 3 18.51 36.15 2.11
CA VAL A 3 17.12 35.94 1.57
C VAL A 3 16.93 34.56 0.96
N CYS A 4 17.94 34.01 0.27
CA CYS A 4 17.85 32.67 -0.32
C CYS A 4 17.76 31.53 0.71
N THR A 5 18.37 31.68 1.87
CA THR A 5 18.33 30.66 2.94
C THR A 5 16.99 30.60 3.66
N ILE A 6 16.30 31.74 3.77
CA ILE A 6 14.95 31.80 4.40
C ILE A 6 13.91 31.16 3.50
N ILE A 7 13.99 31.35 2.18
CA ILE A 7 13.06 30.76 1.20
C ILE A 7 13.23 29.25 1.17
N THR A 8 14.47 28.73 1.19
CA THR A 8 14.71 27.28 1.20
C THR A 8 14.27 26.60 2.50
N LEU A 9 14.35 27.28 3.64
CA LEU A 9 13.88 26.77 4.93
C LEU A 9 12.34 26.75 4.97
N GLY A 10 11.69 27.80 4.49
CA GLY A 10 10.23 27.91 4.42
C GLY A 10 9.61 26.83 3.53
N VAL A 11 10.18 26.58 2.38
CA VAL A 11 9.72 25.52 1.45
C VAL A 11 9.87 24.13 2.07
N LYS A 12 10.99 23.85 2.77
CA LYS A 12 11.18 22.57 3.47
C LYS A 12 10.18 22.35 4.60
N ILE A 13 9.81 23.39 5.35
CA ILE A 13 8.83 23.29 6.44
C ILE A 13 7.40 23.06 5.86
N ILE A 14 7.05 23.75 4.79
CA ILE A 14 5.75 23.58 4.11
C ILE A 14 5.65 22.19 3.51
N LEU A 15 6.69 21.66 2.86
CA LEU A 15 6.71 20.29 2.34
C LEU A 15 6.60 19.25 3.45
N LYS A 16 7.32 19.43 4.57
CA LYS A 16 7.24 18.49 5.70
C LYS A 16 5.87 18.48 6.35
N ASN A 17 5.22 19.62 6.50
CA ASN A 17 3.86 19.70 7.07
C ASN A 17 2.82 19.14 6.12
N LYS A 18 2.94 19.34 4.79
CA LYS A 18 2.05 18.73 3.82
C LYS A 18 2.24 17.20 3.77
N LEU A 19 3.49 16.71 3.75
CA LEU A 19 3.77 15.28 3.78
C LEU A 19 3.13 14.62 5.02
N ALA A 20 3.31 15.21 6.22
CA ALA A 20 2.70 14.70 7.45
C ALA A 20 1.16 14.72 7.42
N THR A 21 0.56 15.70 6.76
CA THR A 21 -0.92 15.80 6.63
C THR A 21 -1.46 14.73 5.67
N TYR A 22 -0.73 14.43 4.60
CA TYR A 22 -1.11 13.38 3.64
C TYR A 22 -0.81 11.97 4.17
N GLU A 23 0.30 11.78 4.90
CA GLU A 23 0.57 10.55 5.63
C GLU A 23 -0.51 10.29 6.69
N ALA A 24 -0.94 11.32 7.43
CA ALA A 24 -2.05 11.21 8.37
C ALA A 24 -3.39 10.93 7.66
N ALA A 25 -3.65 11.52 6.50
CA ALA A 25 -4.86 11.28 5.69
C ALA A 25 -4.84 9.88 5.06
N ALA A 26 -3.69 9.41 4.57
CA ALA A 26 -3.53 8.06 4.07
C ALA A 26 -3.64 7.01 5.19
N MET A 27 -3.02 7.26 6.36
CA MET A 27 -3.16 6.41 7.54
C MET A 27 -4.56 6.43 8.13
N THR A 28 -5.28 7.56 8.07
CA THR A 28 -6.68 7.66 8.53
C THR A 28 -7.63 7.01 7.52
N ALA A 29 -7.28 7.01 6.23
CA ALA A 29 -8.04 6.31 5.19
C ALA A 29 -7.80 4.78 5.23
N ALA A 30 -6.63 4.34 5.71
CA ALA A 30 -6.25 2.94 5.87
C ALA A 30 -6.67 2.35 7.24
N ARG A 31 -7.39 3.10 8.08
CA ARG A 31 -7.94 2.55 9.32
C ARG A 31 -9.45 2.29 9.12
N PRO A 32 -9.84 1.05 8.76
CA PRO A 32 -11.25 0.67 8.82
C PRO A 32 -11.69 0.79 10.28
N GLN A 33 -12.82 1.45 10.54
CA GLN A 33 -13.56 1.18 11.77
C GLN A 33 -13.96 -0.29 11.70
N GLU A 34 -13.34 -1.10 12.53
CA GLU A 34 -13.75 -2.48 12.77
C GLU A 34 -15.20 -2.45 13.26
N THR A 35 -16.12 -2.74 12.38
CA THR A 35 -17.44 -3.20 12.78
C THR A 35 -17.28 -4.67 13.19
N GLU A 36 -17.78 -5.02 14.36
CA GLU A 36 -17.69 -6.35 14.98
C GLU A 36 -18.16 -7.53 14.10
N GLU A 37 -18.79 -7.27 12.96
CA GLU A 37 -19.22 -8.29 11.99
C GLU A 37 -18.09 -8.88 11.13
N GLN A 38 -16.91 -8.25 11.03
CA GLN A 38 -15.77 -8.79 10.27
C GLN A 38 -14.85 -9.69 11.10
N LEU A 39 -15.04 -9.74 12.43
CA LEU A 39 -14.27 -10.62 13.31
C LEU A 39 -14.75 -12.08 13.28
N ILE A 40 -15.95 -12.36 12.74
CA ILE A 40 -16.53 -13.71 12.74
C ILE A 40 -16.01 -14.58 11.59
N ILE A 41 -15.48 -13.98 10.52
CA ILE A 41 -14.95 -14.74 9.37
C ILE A 41 -13.48 -15.12 9.57
N ALA A 42 -12.76 -14.45 10.48
CA ALA A 42 -11.35 -14.71 10.73
C ALA A 42 -11.08 -15.76 11.82
N SER A 43 -12.09 -16.30 12.52
CA SER A 43 -11.92 -17.20 13.66
C SER A 43 -12.25 -18.67 13.42
N GLU A 44 -12.58 -19.07 12.18
CA GLU A 44 -12.85 -20.47 11.83
C GLU A 44 -11.87 -21.04 10.79
N ILE A 45 -10.57 -20.83 10.96
CA ILE A 45 -9.58 -21.74 10.37
C ILE A 45 -8.99 -22.52 11.54
N GLU A 46 -9.68 -23.59 11.93
CA GLU A 46 -9.13 -24.61 12.82
C GLU A 46 -7.87 -25.22 12.18
N GLU A 47 -6.81 -25.27 12.98
CA GLU A 47 -5.62 -26.09 12.75
C GLU A 47 -6.01 -27.54 12.45
N THR A 48 -6.10 -27.89 11.18
CA THR A 48 -5.92 -29.28 10.77
C THR A 48 -4.63 -29.35 9.95
N GLY A 49 -3.63 -29.96 10.55
CA GLY A 49 -2.38 -30.30 9.88
C GLY A 49 -2.65 -31.12 8.63
N GLU A 50 -1.98 -30.75 7.60
CA GLU A 50 -1.76 -31.32 6.26
C GLU A 50 -2.15 -30.35 5.16
N ASN A 51 -1.16 -29.61 4.79
CA ASN A 51 -0.75 -29.13 3.46
C ASN A 51 0.00 -27.83 3.66
N ALA A 52 1.30 -27.83 3.33
CA ALA A 52 2.03 -26.59 3.11
C ALA A 52 1.16 -25.75 2.13
N VAL A 53 0.58 -24.68 2.64
CA VAL A 53 -0.22 -23.78 1.80
C VAL A 53 0.74 -23.29 0.74
N ASP A 54 0.45 -23.55 -0.53
CA ASP A 54 1.21 -22.99 -1.63
C ASP A 54 1.02 -21.47 -1.59
N LEU A 55 1.94 -20.80 -0.89
CA LEU A 55 1.90 -19.35 -0.70
C LEU A 55 1.96 -18.61 -2.04
N LEU A 56 2.66 -19.17 -3.03
CA LEU A 56 2.71 -18.59 -4.37
C LEU A 56 1.32 -18.59 -5.00
N LYS A 57 0.61 -19.71 -4.89
CA LYS A 57 -0.77 -19.79 -5.40
C LYS A 57 -1.70 -18.83 -4.65
N LYS A 58 -1.62 -18.82 -3.31
CA LYS A 58 -2.40 -17.92 -2.46
C LYS A 58 -2.24 -16.46 -2.91
N TYR A 59 -1.02 -15.98 -3.08
CA TYR A 59 -0.78 -14.58 -3.45
C TYR A 59 -1.24 -14.28 -4.88
N ASN A 60 -1.03 -15.19 -5.83
CA ASN A 60 -1.53 -15.01 -7.19
C ASN A 60 -3.07 -14.95 -7.23
N ASP A 61 -3.77 -15.84 -6.52
CA ASP A 61 -5.23 -15.82 -6.43
C ASP A 61 -5.75 -14.51 -5.83
N HIS A 62 -5.12 -14.02 -4.74
CA HIS A 62 -5.49 -12.73 -4.11
C HIS A 62 -5.23 -11.54 -5.03
N PHE A 63 -4.12 -11.54 -5.78
CA PHE A 63 -3.81 -10.47 -6.72
C PHE A 63 -4.85 -10.40 -7.84
N GLU A 64 -5.29 -11.55 -8.37
CA GLU A 64 -6.34 -11.61 -9.38
C GLU A 64 -7.67 -11.05 -8.83
N GLU A 65 -8.05 -11.39 -7.60
CA GLU A 65 -9.26 -10.85 -6.97
C GLU A 65 -9.19 -9.32 -6.81
N MET A 66 -8.06 -8.79 -6.37
CA MET A 66 -7.88 -7.34 -6.20
C MET A 66 -7.82 -6.61 -7.54
N ASP A 67 -7.26 -7.22 -8.57
CA ASP A 67 -7.26 -6.68 -9.93
C ASP A 67 -8.68 -6.60 -10.49
N MET A 68 -9.50 -7.63 -10.28
CA MET A 68 -10.92 -7.61 -10.68
C MET A 68 -11.69 -6.47 -9.97
N LEU A 69 -11.45 -6.24 -8.68
CA LEU A 69 -12.06 -5.14 -7.94
C LEU A 69 -11.60 -3.77 -8.47
N TYR A 70 -10.32 -3.63 -8.79
CA TYR A 70 -9.78 -2.42 -9.38
C TYR A 70 -10.41 -2.13 -10.76
N ASP A 71 -10.50 -3.13 -11.63
CA ASP A 71 -11.09 -2.99 -12.96
C ASP A 71 -12.57 -2.58 -12.90
N GLN A 72 -13.34 -3.19 -11.99
CA GLN A 72 -14.74 -2.81 -11.76
C GLN A 72 -14.86 -1.36 -11.28
N THR A 73 -13.93 -0.91 -10.45
CA THR A 73 -13.97 0.43 -9.86
C THR A 73 -13.47 1.49 -10.85
N SER A 74 -12.52 1.18 -11.70
CA SER A 74 -11.91 2.13 -12.65
C SER A 74 -12.91 2.73 -13.65
N GLY A 75 -14.04 2.07 -13.88
CA GLY A 75 -15.13 2.55 -14.74
C GLY A 75 -16.18 3.39 -14.02
N MET A 76 -16.04 3.67 -12.73
CA MET A 76 -16.99 4.48 -11.98
C MET A 76 -16.94 5.97 -12.37
N GLU A 77 -18.02 6.70 -12.07
CA GLU A 77 -18.03 8.14 -12.16
C GLU A 77 -17.01 8.75 -11.17
N GLN A 78 -16.32 9.82 -11.58
CA GLN A 78 -15.27 10.46 -10.78
C GLN A 78 -15.88 11.34 -9.67
N ASP A 79 -16.34 10.70 -8.61
CA ASP A 79 -16.96 11.31 -7.44
C ASP A 79 -16.34 10.80 -6.12
N GLU A 80 -16.88 11.19 -4.97
CA GLU A 80 -16.39 10.75 -3.66
C GLU A 80 -16.64 9.24 -3.45
N ALA A 81 -17.62 8.61 -4.10
CA ALA A 81 -17.84 7.18 -4.01
C ALA A 81 -16.70 6.41 -4.69
N HIS A 82 -16.20 6.91 -5.83
CA HIS A 82 -15.00 6.36 -6.48
C HIS A 82 -13.74 6.50 -5.60
N VAL A 83 -13.56 7.68 -4.96
CA VAL A 83 -12.47 7.88 -3.99
C VAL A 83 -12.54 6.85 -2.86
N ASP A 84 -13.73 6.63 -2.30
CA ASP A 84 -13.89 5.67 -1.20
C ASP A 84 -13.68 4.21 -1.65
N ALA A 85 -14.08 3.86 -2.85
CA ALA A 85 -13.80 2.55 -3.44
C ALA A 85 -12.28 2.34 -3.63
N TYR A 86 -11.58 3.33 -4.18
CA TYR A 86 -10.12 3.25 -4.34
C TYR A 86 -9.36 3.20 -3.00
N LYS A 87 -9.84 3.91 -1.97
CA LYS A 87 -9.26 3.78 -0.61
C LYS A 87 -9.36 2.34 -0.08
N LYS A 88 -10.50 1.68 -0.31
CA LYS A 88 -10.67 0.27 0.10
C LYS A 88 -9.68 -0.64 -0.63
N ILE A 89 -9.53 -0.48 -1.94
CA ILE A 89 -8.60 -1.27 -2.76
C ILE A 89 -7.15 -1.00 -2.33
N ALA A 90 -6.77 0.26 -2.09
CA ALA A 90 -5.45 0.61 -1.57
C ALA A 90 -5.17 -0.07 -0.23
N GLY A 91 -6.17 -0.08 0.67
CA GLY A 91 -6.06 -0.78 1.96
C GLY A 91 -5.97 -2.31 1.84
N LEU A 92 -6.56 -2.92 0.79
CA LEU A 92 -6.37 -4.34 0.48
C LEU A 92 -4.91 -4.61 0.09
N TRP A 93 -4.38 -3.84 -0.86
CA TRP A 93 -3.00 -3.97 -1.30
C TRP A 93 -1.97 -3.73 -0.19
N ASP A 94 -2.22 -2.78 0.74
CA ASP A 94 -1.33 -2.57 1.89
C ASP A 94 -1.32 -3.77 2.84
N ARG A 95 -2.49 -4.40 3.08
CA ARG A 95 -2.56 -5.61 3.91
C ARG A 95 -1.85 -6.77 3.25
N GLU A 96 -2.01 -6.91 1.93
CA GLU A 96 -1.36 -7.97 1.18
C GLU A 96 0.16 -7.77 1.13
N LEU A 97 0.64 -6.55 0.91
CA LEU A 97 2.06 -6.22 0.97
C LEU A 97 2.65 -6.58 2.34
N LYS A 98 1.93 -6.25 3.42
CA LYS A 98 2.35 -6.59 4.77
C LYS A 98 2.40 -8.10 4.99
N SER A 99 1.34 -8.83 4.62
CA SER A 99 1.27 -10.30 4.75
C SER A 99 2.38 -10.98 3.98
N LEU A 100 2.62 -10.54 2.74
CA LEU A 100 3.69 -11.02 1.88
C LEU A 100 5.07 -10.79 2.50
N GLY A 101 5.31 -9.60 3.04
CA GLY A 101 6.56 -9.27 3.73
C GLY A 101 6.79 -10.11 4.98
N ASP A 102 5.74 -10.35 5.76
CA ASP A 102 5.80 -11.22 6.95
C ASP A 102 6.13 -12.68 6.54
N ASP A 103 5.54 -13.21 5.46
CA ASP A 103 5.79 -14.55 4.97
C ASP A 103 7.21 -14.69 4.36
N ILE A 104 7.65 -13.76 3.53
CA ILE A 104 9.00 -13.73 2.96
C ILE A 104 10.06 -13.67 4.08
N SER A 105 9.90 -12.75 5.02
CA SER A 105 10.90 -12.53 6.07
C SER A 105 11.00 -13.68 7.06
N ARG A 106 9.99 -14.54 7.16
CA ARG A 106 9.99 -15.70 8.08
C ARG A 106 11.12 -16.68 7.78
N GLY A 107 11.43 -16.89 6.48
CA GLY A 107 12.51 -17.78 6.04
C GLY A 107 13.91 -17.15 6.00
N MET A 108 14.03 -15.84 6.21
CA MET A 108 15.29 -15.10 6.07
C MET A 108 16.18 -15.17 7.32
N MET A 109 17.49 -15.11 7.14
CA MET A 109 18.44 -14.83 8.21
C MET A 109 18.40 -13.34 8.63
N GLU A 110 18.89 -13.03 9.84
CA GLU A 110 18.76 -11.67 10.40
C GLU A 110 19.41 -10.56 9.55
N ASN A 111 20.54 -10.85 8.89
CA ASN A 111 21.18 -9.92 7.97
C ASN A 111 20.35 -9.70 6.69
N GLU A 112 19.70 -10.73 6.19
CA GLU A 112 18.84 -10.66 5.01
C GLU A 112 17.56 -9.88 5.34
N LYS A 113 16.93 -10.16 6.50
CA LYS A 113 15.78 -9.40 7.00
C LYS A 113 16.06 -7.91 7.05
N LYS A 114 17.23 -7.53 7.58
CA LYS A 114 17.61 -6.12 7.64
C LYS A 114 17.66 -5.49 6.26
N MET A 115 18.32 -6.14 5.30
CA MET A 115 18.42 -5.64 3.92
C MET A 115 17.05 -5.57 3.26
N TYR A 116 16.20 -6.56 3.47
CA TYR A 116 14.83 -6.60 2.98
C TYR A 116 14.03 -5.41 3.52
N PHE A 117 13.99 -5.20 4.84
CA PHE A 117 13.24 -4.09 5.44
C PHE A 117 13.80 -2.71 5.08
N ASP A 118 15.09 -2.57 4.88
CA ASP A 118 15.70 -1.32 4.37
C ASP A 118 15.23 -1.04 2.92
N SER A 119 15.10 -2.09 2.09
CA SER A 119 14.53 -1.98 0.73
C SER A 119 13.05 -1.61 0.75
N GLU A 120 12.25 -2.29 1.61
CA GLU A 120 10.83 -1.98 1.78
C GLU A 120 10.59 -0.53 2.21
N ASN A 121 11.34 -0.05 3.18
CA ASN A 121 11.27 1.35 3.61
C ASN A 121 11.60 2.32 2.45
N THR A 122 12.59 1.97 1.64
CA THR A 122 12.94 2.78 0.45
C THR A 122 11.79 2.81 -0.56
N PHE A 123 11.16 1.66 -0.80
CA PHE A 123 9.98 1.57 -1.66
C PHE A 123 8.84 2.45 -1.13
N LEU A 124 8.47 2.33 0.16
CA LEU A 124 7.38 3.08 0.75
C LEU A 124 7.57 4.60 0.63
N VAL A 125 8.80 5.08 0.86
CA VAL A 125 9.15 6.50 0.68
C VAL A 125 9.03 6.92 -0.78
N SER A 126 9.55 6.10 -1.70
CA SER A 126 9.48 6.36 -3.14
C SER A 126 8.05 6.36 -3.64
N ARG A 127 7.23 5.38 -3.26
CA ARG A 127 5.80 5.29 -3.59
C ARG A 127 5.07 6.57 -3.20
N ASN A 128 5.23 6.99 -1.94
CA ASN A 128 4.57 8.21 -1.46
C ASN A 128 5.01 9.45 -2.25
N HIS A 129 6.29 9.58 -2.56
CA HIS A 129 6.80 10.68 -3.38
C HIS A 129 6.21 10.67 -4.80
N GLU A 130 6.12 9.51 -5.43
CA GLU A 130 5.53 9.37 -6.77
C GLU A 130 4.02 9.70 -6.77
N CYS A 131 3.28 9.25 -5.75
CA CYS A 131 1.86 9.55 -5.63
C CYS A 131 1.60 11.04 -5.43
N MET A 132 2.46 11.74 -4.67
CA MET A 132 2.34 13.17 -4.44
C MET A 132 2.48 14.02 -5.72
N LYS A 133 3.04 13.50 -6.80
CA LYS A 133 3.11 14.20 -8.09
C LYS A 133 1.74 14.39 -8.74
N ALA A 134 0.74 13.58 -8.36
CA ALA A 134 -0.63 13.68 -8.85
C ALA A 134 -1.43 14.80 -8.14
N VAL A 135 -0.89 15.42 -7.10
CA VAL A 135 -1.61 16.36 -6.25
C VAL A 135 -1.14 17.80 -6.49
N GLY A 136 -2.06 18.68 -6.81
CA GLY A 136 -1.80 20.13 -6.97
C GLY A 136 -1.59 20.87 -5.64
N HIS A 137 -1.47 22.20 -5.70
CA HIS A 137 -0.84 22.94 -4.59
C HIS A 137 -1.79 23.46 -3.50
N ASP A 138 -3.09 23.70 -3.75
CA ASP A 138 -3.91 24.44 -2.78
C ASP A 138 -5.13 23.71 -2.21
N LYS A 139 -5.94 23.07 -3.02
CA LYS A 139 -7.06 22.23 -2.58
C LYS A 139 -7.08 20.96 -3.40
N VAL A 140 -7.03 19.82 -2.75
CA VAL A 140 -7.08 18.51 -3.42
C VAL A 140 -8.49 18.28 -3.92
N SER A 141 -8.65 18.27 -5.24
CA SER A 141 -9.91 17.93 -5.90
C SER A 141 -10.21 16.43 -5.80
N VAL A 142 -11.45 16.04 -6.09
CA VAL A 142 -11.85 14.63 -6.19
C VAL A 142 -11.00 13.90 -7.23
N ILE A 143 -10.75 14.52 -8.38
CA ILE A 143 -9.92 13.95 -9.45
C ILE A 143 -8.49 13.70 -8.97
N GLU A 144 -7.86 14.67 -8.30
CA GLU A 144 -6.52 14.50 -7.76
C GLU A 144 -6.45 13.42 -6.66
N LYS A 145 -7.51 13.25 -5.87
CA LYS A 145 -7.59 12.14 -4.91
C LYS A 145 -7.63 10.79 -5.64
N ILE A 146 -8.42 10.69 -6.71
CA ILE A 146 -8.52 9.49 -7.55
C ILE A 146 -7.17 9.20 -8.20
N ASP A 147 -6.53 10.19 -8.83
CA ASP A 147 -5.22 10.03 -9.48
C ASP A 147 -4.13 9.60 -8.49
N TYR A 148 -4.13 10.18 -7.27
CA TYR A 148 -3.24 9.77 -6.19
C TYR A 148 -3.45 8.31 -5.81
N LEU A 149 -4.70 7.91 -5.57
CA LEU A 149 -5.04 6.54 -5.15
C LEU A 149 -4.80 5.53 -6.26
N ASP A 150 -5.12 5.88 -7.51
CA ASP A 150 -4.81 5.07 -8.69
C ASP A 150 -3.32 4.76 -8.78
N ARG A 151 -2.49 5.80 -8.66
CA ARG A 151 -1.04 5.65 -8.67
C ARG A 151 -0.54 4.81 -7.51
N TYR A 152 -1.11 5.03 -6.33
CA TYR A 152 -0.78 4.29 -5.12
C TYR A 152 -1.06 2.79 -5.27
N ILE A 153 -2.25 2.43 -5.76
CA ILE A 153 -2.66 1.05 -6.01
C ILE A 153 -1.71 0.40 -7.02
N LYS A 154 -1.46 1.04 -8.15
CA LYS A 154 -0.60 0.51 -9.21
C LYS A 154 0.82 0.24 -8.72
N LEU A 155 1.43 1.20 -8.04
CA LEU A 155 2.79 1.03 -7.53
C LEU A 155 2.89 -0.06 -6.46
N THR A 156 1.88 -0.16 -5.57
CA THR A 156 1.87 -1.21 -4.54
C THR A 156 1.67 -2.58 -5.16
N ARG A 157 0.75 -2.70 -6.13
CA ARG A 157 0.52 -3.92 -6.91
C ARG A 157 1.80 -4.39 -7.62
N GLU A 158 2.44 -3.52 -8.39
CA GLU A 158 3.68 -3.83 -9.11
C GLU A 158 4.75 -4.35 -8.14
N HIS A 159 4.93 -3.66 -7.01
CA HIS A 159 5.89 -4.07 -5.99
C HIS A 159 5.57 -5.44 -5.38
N CYS A 160 4.30 -5.72 -5.06
CA CYS A 160 3.90 -7.04 -4.57
C CYS A 160 4.21 -8.15 -5.59
N MET A 161 3.94 -7.90 -6.87
CA MET A 161 4.25 -8.86 -7.94
C MET A 161 5.76 -9.11 -8.08
N ASP A 162 6.57 -8.04 -7.99
CA ASP A 162 8.04 -8.16 -7.99
C ASP A 162 8.53 -8.93 -6.77
N LEU A 163 8.00 -8.68 -5.58
CA LEU A 163 8.34 -9.43 -4.37
C LEU A 163 8.03 -10.93 -4.49
N VAL A 164 6.86 -11.30 -5.01
CA VAL A 164 6.50 -12.72 -5.23
C VAL A 164 7.48 -13.36 -6.20
N LYS A 165 7.88 -12.67 -7.25
CA LYS A 165 8.84 -13.18 -8.24
C LYS A 165 10.24 -13.31 -7.65
N ASP A 166 10.75 -12.26 -7.01
CA ASP A 166 12.13 -12.17 -6.55
C ASP A 166 12.40 -13.04 -5.31
N TYR A 167 11.37 -13.24 -4.47
CA TYR A 167 11.44 -14.03 -3.24
C TYR A 167 10.67 -15.35 -3.31
N SER A 168 10.39 -15.86 -4.51
CA SER A 168 9.63 -17.09 -4.72
C SER A 168 10.19 -18.30 -3.97
N SER A 169 11.50 -18.39 -3.79
CA SER A 169 12.16 -19.48 -3.03
C SER A 169 11.80 -19.49 -1.53
N TYR A 170 11.51 -18.32 -0.94
CA TYR A 170 11.09 -18.20 0.46
C TYR A 170 9.59 -18.52 0.62
N LEU A 171 8.80 -18.36 -0.43
CA LEU A 171 7.36 -18.64 -0.44
C LEU A 171 7.03 -20.08 -0.80
N ALA A 172 7.97 -20.81 -1.39
CA ALA A 172 7.80 -22.21 -1.79
C ALA A 172 8.33 -23.21 -0.75
N SER A 173 8.80 -22.74 0.42
CA SER A 173 9.46 -23.56 1.46
C SER A 173 8.51 -24.02 2.56
#